data_810957f23b6c9625328ba5db8fdcb373
#
_entry.id   810957f23b6c9625328ba5db8fdcb373
#
_cell.length_a   1.000
_cell.length_b   1.000
_cell.length_c   1.000
_cell.angle_alpha   90.00
_cell.angle_beta   90.00
_cell.angle_gamma   90.00
#
_symmetry.space_group_name_H-M   'P 1'
#
loop_
_entity.id
_entity.type
_entity.pdbx_description
1 polymer ?
#
loop_
_entity_poly.entity_id
_entity_poly.type
_entity_poly.pdbx_seq_one_letter_code
_entity_poly.pdbx_strand_id
1 'polypeptide(L)'
;MFDSLEVIKENSHEDASLRLQELIGKFIQDDEKFSLGLSGGSTPRFFYQNFANTYQENSDISLWTIDDRHVPINDEISNQRMINEIFSKTKMKILELQFNENPNMSADEYSKLVLSNIQNFNCAILGVGDDGHIASLFPNTTAMNNKSIGFVANEVNILSKWRITSTFELLSNIENVYLLVTGENKSDILKEIGKDNELPVNQLIKHRKKTVLETDQKI
;
A
#
# COMPACT_ATOMS: atom_id res chain seq x y z
N MET A 1 21.95 -5.78 -5.26
CA MET A 1 20.63 -5.14 -5.40
C MET A 1 19.90 -5.86 -6.53
N PHE A 2 18.61 -6.08 -6.43
CA PHE A 2 17.85 -6.78 -7.49
C PHE A 2 17.68 -5.87 -8.71
N ASP A 3 17.80 -6.44 -9.93
CA ASP A 3 17.58 -5.69 -11.18
C ASP A 3 16.14 -5.14 -11.30
N SER A 4 15.19 -5.75 -10.57
CA SER A 4 13.80 -5.32 -10.49
C SER A 4 13.55 -4.14 -9.53
N LEU A 5 14.55 -3.65 -8.79
CA LEU A 5 14.45 -2.52 -7.88
C LEU A 5 15.09 -1.26 -8.47
N GLU A 6 14.25 -0.27 -8.75
CA GLU A 6 14.70 1.09 -9.05
C GLU A 6 14.66 1.93 -7.77
N VAL A 7 15.75 2.63 -7.47
CA VAL A 7 15.84 3.51 -6.31
C VAL A 7 15.87 4.96 -6.77
N ILE A 8 14.95 5.76 -6.28
CA ILE A 8 14.89 7.20 -6.49
C ILE A 8 15.13 7.87 -5.14
N LYS A 9 16.17 8.69 -5.09
CA LYS A 9 16.53 9.44 -3.89
C LYS A 9 16.24 10.90 -4.09
N GLU A 10 15.51 11.45 -3.14
CA GLU A 10 15.17 12.84 -3.06
C GLU A 10 15.81 13.54 -1.85
N ASN A 11 15.65 14.85 -1.72
CA ASN A 11 16.29 15.63 -0.66
C ASN A 11 15.49 15.63 0.64
N SER A 12 14.17 15.42 0.55
CA SER A 12 13.24 15.43 1.68
C SER A 12 12.09 14.44 1.47
N HIS A 13 11.35 14.18 2.53
CA HIS A 13 10.10 13.42 2.48
C HIS A 13 9.07 14.07 1.54
N GLU A 14 8.98 15.40 1.58
CA GLU A 14 8.08 16.16 0.73
C GLU A 14 8.47 16.01 -0.74
N ASP A 15 9.76 16.14 -1.08
CA ASP A 15 10.26 15.95 -2.45
C ASP A 15 9.99 14.54 -2.96
N ALA A 16 10.23 13.50 -2.13
CA ALA A 16 9.92 12.11 -2.47
C ALA A 16 8.41 11.91 -2.73
N SER A 17 7.57 12.53 -1.92
CA SER A 17 6.11 12.47 -2.10
C SER A 17 5.63 13.18 -3.36
N LEU A 18 6.20 14.34 -3.69
CA LEU A 18 5.90 15.08 -4.92
C LEU A 18 6.39 14.33 -6.16
N ARG A 19 7.59 13.75 -6.08
CA ARG A 19 8.12 12.89 -7.14
C ARG A 19 7.23 11.69 -7.41
N LEU A 20 6.77 11.02 -6.36
CA LEU A 20 5.83 9.92 -6.45
C LEU A 20 4.53 10.36 -7.15
N GLN A 21 4.00 11.55 -6.84
CA GLN A 21 2.82 12.09 -7.51
C GLN A 21 3.05 12.35 -9.00
N GLU A 22 4.21 12.85 -9.40
CA GLU A 22 4.56 13.02 -10.81
C GLU A 22 4.60 11.69 -11.56
N LEU A 23 5.18 10.65 -10.94
CA LEU A 23 5.27 9.32 -11.53
C LEU A 23 3.88 8.70 -11.73
N ILE A 24 3.03 8.76 -10.71
CA ILE A 24 1.67 8.23 -10.76
C ILE A 24 0.79 9.06 -11.73
N GLY A 25 0.98 10.37 -11.76
CA GLY A 25 0.22 11.27 -12.62
C GLY A 25 0.33 10.95 -14.11
N LYS A 26 1.43 10.35 -14.56
CA LYS A 26 1.61 9.92 -15.95
C LYS A 26 0.62 8.81 -16.32
N PHE A 27 0.39 7.85 -15.43
CA PHE A 27 -0.55 6.75 -15.68
C PHE A 27 -2.01 7.21 -15.66
N ILE A 28 -2.36 8.21 -14.83
CA ILE A 28 -3.73 8.75 -14.77
C ILE A 28 -4.12 9.44 -16.09
N GLN A 29 -3.17 9.99 -16.83
CA GLN A 29 -3.43 10.63 -18.13
C GLN A 29 -3.67 9.63 -19.24
N ASP A 30 -3.08 8.44 -19.14
CA ASP A 30 -3.11 7.42 -20.19
C ASP A 30 -4.26 6.44 -20.00
N ASP A 31 -4.82 6.30 -18.79
CA ASP A 31 -5.85 5.32 -18.44
C ASP A 31 -7.24 5.97 -18.29
N GLU A 32 -8.25 5.40 -18.96
CA GLU A 32 -9.67 5.82 -18.79
C GLU A 32 -10.19 5.56 -17.37
N LYS A 33 -9.65 4.55 -16.67
CA LYS A 33 -9.94 4.22 -15.27
C LYS A 33 -8.67 3.85 -14.57
N PHE A 34 -8.42 4.49 -13.45
CA PHE A 34 -7.20 4.30 -12.67
C PHE A 34 -7.51 3.76 -11.26
N SER A 35 -6.72 2.83 -10.80
CA SER A 35 -6.85 2.27 -9.44
C SER A 35 -5.59 2.51 -8.62
N LEU A 36 -5.76 2.95 -7.37
CA LEU A 36 -4.66 3.22 -6.45
C LEU A 36 -4.89 2.53 -5.11
N GLY A 37 -3.98 1.62 -4.78
CA GLY A 37 -3.90 0.98 -3.46
C GLY A 37 -3.15 1.87 -2.48
N LEU A 38 -3.75 2.06 -1.30
CA LEU A 38 -3.30 2.98 -0.26
C LEU A 38 -2.95 2.22 1.03
N SER A 39 -1.73 2.37 1.52
CA SER A 39 -1.33 1.88 2.84
C SER A 39 -1.62 2.90 3.94
N GLY A 40 -1.61 2.44 5.17
CA GLY A 40 -1.76 3.29 6.35
C GLY A 40 -0.46 3.96 6.80
N GLY A 41 -0.55 4.62 7.94
CA GLY A 41 0.59 5.26 8.60
C GLY A 41 0.73 6.75 8.32
N SER A 42 1.75 7.36 8.92
CA SER A 42 2.01 8.80 8.78
C SER A 42 2.77 9.15 7.49
N THR A 43 3.64 8.25 7.04
CA THR A 43 4.52 8.49 5.89
C THR A 43 3.76 8.86 4.60
N PRO A 44 2.70 8.16 4.16
CA PRO A 44 2.06 8.50 2.89
C PRO A 44 1.08 9.68 2.99
N ARG A 45 0.80 10.24 4.18
CA ARG A 45 -0.22 11.29 4.36
C ARG A 45 0.03 12.53 3.52
N PHE A 46 1.27 13.00 3.44
CA PHE A 46 1.60 14.18 2.65
C PHE A 46 1.32 13.94 1.16
N PHE A 47 1.72 12.79 0.64
CA PHE A 47 1.37 12.39 -0.72
C PHE A 47 -0.15 12.34 -0.91
N TYR A 48 -0.90 11.68 -0.01
CA TYR A 48 -2.35 11.54 -0.12
C TYR A 48 -3.07 12.89 -0.14
N GLN A 49 -2.67 13.84 0.71
CA GLN A 49 -3.25 15.18 0.73
C GLN A 49 -3.02 15.95 -0.57
N ASN A 50 -1.80 15.90 -1.11
CA ASN A 50 -1.49 16.53 -2.40
C ASN A 50 -2.23 15.85 -3.56
N PHE A 51 -2.29 14.54 -3.56
CA PHE A 51 -3.00 13.75 -4.55
C PHE A 51 -4.51 14.06 -4.54
N ALA A 52 -5.13 14.08 -3.36
CA ALA A 52 -6.52 14.45 -3.18
C ALA A 52 -6.83 15.85 -3.71
N ASN A 53 -5.97 16.83 -3.42
CA ASN A 53 -6.13 18.19 -3.92
C ASN A 53 -5.96 18.30 -5.44
N THR A 54 -4.98 17.61 -6.00
CA THR A 54 -4.67 17.67 -7.43
C THR A 54 -5.75 17.03 -8.30
N TYR A 55 -6.28 15.89 -7.85
CA TYR A 55 -7.25 15.09 -8.60
C TYR A 55 -8.65 15.11 -8.01
N GLN A 56 -9.00 16.15 -7.25
CA GLN A 56 -10.26 16.27 -6.49
C GLN A 56 -11.51 15.97 -7.35
N GLU A 57 -11.53 16.45 -8.57
CA GLU A 57 -12.68 16.36 -9.48
C GLU A 57 -12.67 15.07 -10.34
N ASN A 58 -11.64 14.24 -10.23
CA ASN A 58 -11.54 13.05 -11.07
C ASN A 58 -12.34 11.88 -10.46
N SER A 59 -13.42 11.50 -11.14
CA SER A 59 -14.30 10.39 -10.75
C SER A 59 -13.87 9.01 -11.28
N ASP A 60 -12.87 8.98 -12.17
CA ASP A 60 -12.39 7.73 -12.78
C ASP A 60 -11.28 7.05 -11.96
N ILE A 61 -10.89 7.69 -10.85
CA ILE A 61 -9.95 7.12 -9.89
C ILE A 61 -10.70 6.31 -8.84
N SER A 62 -10.31 5.04 -8.69
CA SER A 62 -10.77 4.15 -7.63
C SER A 62 -9.67 3.94 -6.58
N LEU A 63 -9.98 4.19 -5.33
CA LEU A 63 -9.08 4.04 -4.19
C LEU A 63 -9.47 2.79 -3.40
N TRP A 64 -8.48 2.04 -2.94
CA TRP A 64 -8.68 0.87 -2.11
C TRP A 64 -7.59 0.74 -1.06
N THR A 65 -7.95 0.23 0.12
CA THR A 65 -7.04 0.08 1.27
C THR A 65 -6.25 -1.21 1.13
N ILE A 66 -4.92 -1.12 1.15
CA ILE A 66 -4.03 -2.28 1.00
C ILE A 66 -4.12 -3.20 2.21
N ASP A 67 -4.15 -2.61 3.39
CA ASP A 67 -4.30 -3.33 4.66
C ASP A 67 -4.90 -2.44 5.73
N ASP A 68 -5.56 -3.04 6.70
CA ASP A 68 -6.04 -2.31 7.88
C ASP A 68 -5.94 -3.17 9.14
N ARG A 69 -5.98 -2.50 10.27
CA ARG A 69 -6.26 -3.12 11.56
C ARG A 69 -7.71 -3.55 11.55
N HIS A 70 -7.98 -4.75 11.99
CA HIS A 70 -9.34 -5.25 12.05
C HIS A 70 -10.06 -4.63 13.27
N VAL A 71 -10.57 -3.43 13.08
CA VAL A 71 -11.28 -2.60 14.04
C VAL A 71 -12.46 -1.89 13.34
N PRO A 72 -13.45 -1.38 14.07
CA PRO A 72 -14.47 -0.53 13.46
C PRO A 72 -13.87 0.65 12.70
N ILE A 73 -14.50 1.04 11.59
CA ILE A 73 -13.98 2.06 10.67
C ILE A 73 -13.73 3.43 11.34
N ASN A 74 -14.45 3.73 12.44
CA ASN A 74 -14.29 4.96 13.20
C ASN A 74 -13.20 4.88 14.29
N ASP A 75 -12.53 3.76 14.45
CA ASP A 75 -11.42 3.60 15.39
C ASP A 75 -10.21 4.45 14.95
N GLU A 76 -9.48 4.98 15.94
CA GLU A 76 -8.33 5.87 15.69
C GLU A 76 -7.18 5.19 14.96
N ILE A 77 -7.06 3.87 15.10
CA ILE A 77 -6.00 3.09 14.43
C ILE A 77 -6.41 2.57 13.05
N SER A 78 -7.65 2.84 12.57
CA SER A 78 -8.10 2.40 11.25
C SER A 78 -7.40 3.18 10.11
N ASN A 79 -6.81 2.45 9.18
CA ASN A 79 -6.27 3.02 7.95
C ASN A 79 -7.40 3.48 7.03
N GLN A 80 -8.51 2.73 6.98
CA GLN A 80 -9.69 3.11 6.19
C GLN A 80 -10.27 4.44 6.64
N ARG A 81 -10.33 4.67 7.97
CA ARG A 81 -10.74 5.97 8.50
C ARG A 81 -9.86 7.10 7.97
N MET A 82 -8.55 6.93 8.08
CA MET A 82 -7.60 7.94 7.60
C MET A 82 -7.79 8.24 6.11
N ILE A 83 -7.98 7.22 5.29
CA ILE A 83 -8.23 7.36 3.85
C ILE A 83 -9.53 8.13 3.62
N ASN A 84 -10.61 7.74 4.27
CA ASN A 84 -11.91 8.40 4.15
C ASN A 84 -11.83 9.88 4.54
N GLU A 85 -11.13 10.22 5.63
CA GLU A 85 -10.94 11.61 6.07
C GLU A 85 -10.21 12.45 5.01
N ILE A 86 -9.08 11.92 4.46
CA ILE A 86 -8.26 12.66 3.49
C ILE A 86 -9.02 12.87 2.17
N PHE A 87 -9.71 11.85 1.68
CA PHE A 87 -10.36 11.87 0.38
C PHE A 87 -11.85 12.27 0.42
N SER A 88 -12.36 12.68 1.60
CA SER A 88 -13.79 13.01 1.83
C SER A 88 -14.38 14.08 0.91
N LYS A 89 -13.54 14.97 0.36
CA LYS A 89 -13.95 16.07 -0.51
C LYS A 89 -13.70 15.79 -2.00
N THR A 90 -13.24 14.60 -2.35
CA THR A 90 -12.95 14.23 -3.74
C THR A 90 -14.13 13.52 -4.40
N LYS A 91 -14.13 13.46 -5.72
CA LYS A 91 -15.08 12.65 -6.51
C LYS A 91 -14.57 11.21 -6.75
N MET A 92 -13.40 10.89 -6.25
CA MET A 92 -12.82 9.54 -6.37
C MET A 92 -13.69 8.50 -5.70
N LYS A 93 -13.75 7.31 -6.26
CA LYS A 93 -14.49 6.19 -5.68
C LYS A 93 -13.63 5.50 -4.62
N ILE A 94 -14.05 5.51 -3.37
CA ILE A 94 -13.39 4.76 -2.30
C ILE A 94 -14.07 3.41 -2.13
N LEU A 95 -13.30 2.33 -2.25
CA LEU A 95 -13.76 0.97 -1.94
C LEU A 95 -13.46 0.71 -0.45
N GLU A 96 -14.48 0.84 0.38
CA GLU A 96 -14.33 0.81 1.84
C GLU A 96 -14.27 -0.62 2.39
N LEU A 97 -13.26 -0.87 3.21
CA LEU A 97 -13.17 -2.08 4.03
C LEU A 97 -14.14 -1.94 5.20
N GLN A 98 -15.21 -2.76 5.19
CA GLN A 98 -16.20 -2.78 6.26
C GLN A 98 -15.78 -3.74 7.38
N PHE A 99 -16.04 -3.35 8.61
CA PHE A 99 -15.79 -4.19 9.79
C PHE A 99 -16.92 -5.21 9.95
N ASN A 100 -16.55 -6.47 10.08
CA ASN A 100 -17.40 -7.57 10.53
C ASN A 100 -16.75 -8.19 11.78
N GLU A 101 -17.49 -8.66 12.77
CA GLU A 101 -16.90 -9.29 13.97
C GLU A 101 -15.95 -10.44 13.65
N ASN A 102 -16.23 -11.18 12.57
CA ASN A 102 -15.34 -12.23 12.08
C ASN A 102 -14.32 -11.65 11.08
N PRO A 103 -13.01 -11.65 11.38
CA PRO A 103 -11.99 -11.07 10.50
C PRO A 103 -11.92 -11.74 9.12
N ASN A 104 -12.20 -13.05 9.03
CA ASN A 104 -12.23 -13.74 7.74
C ASN A 104 -13.40 -13.25 6.86
N MET A 105 -14.55 -12.95 7.48
CA MET A 105 -15.68 -12.38 6.74
C MET A 105 -15.36 -10.97 6.23
N SER A 106 -14.73 -10.13 7.05
CA SER A 106 -14.25 -8.81 6.58
C SER A 106 -13.31 -8.94 5.38
N ALA A 107 -12.36 -9.87 5.43
CA ALA A 107 -11.43 -10.12 4.35
C ALA A 107 -12.12 -10.62 3.07
N ASP A 108 -13.03 -11.59 3.19
CA ASP A 108 -13.77 -12.17 2.06
C ASP A 108 -14.71 -11.17 1.39
N GLU A 109 -15.43 -10.38 2.17
CA GLU A 109 -16.33 -9.34 1.67
C GLU A 109 -15.55 -8.23 0.96
N TYR A 110 -14.42 -7.82 1.54
CA TYR A 110 -13.57 -6.82 0.94
C TYR A 110 -12.88 -7.34 -0.33
N SER A 111 -12.43 -8.59 -0.34
CA SER A 111 -11.92 -9.24 -1.57
C SER A 111 -12.94 -9.19 -2.69
N LYS A 112 -14.19 -9.58 -2.42
CA LYS A 112 -15.28 -9.53 -3.42
C LYS A 112 -15.51 -8.11 -3.91
N LEU A 113 -15.56 -7.13 -3.01
CA LEU A 113 -15.77 -5.73 -3.37
C LEU A 113 -14.66 -5.23 -4.29
N VAL A 114 -13.39 -5.41 -3.91
CA VAL A 114 -12.25 -4.89 -4.65
C VAL A 114 -12.12 -5.61 -6.01
N LEU A 115 -12.13 -6.94 -6.03
CA LEU A 115 -11.95 -7.72 -7.26
C LEU A 115 -13.09 -7.55 -8.27
N SER A 116 -14.32 -7.23 -7.81
CA SER A 116 -15.45 -6.97 -8.72
C SER A 116 -15.48 -5.55 -9.29
N ASN A 117 -14.79 -4.59 -8.64
CA ASN A 117 -14.81 -3.18 -9.06
C ASN A 117 -13.53 -2.72 -9.75
N ILE A 118 -12.41 -3.41 -9.53
CA ILE A 118 -11.11 -3.08 -10.12
C ILE A 118 -10.78 -4.15 -11.18
N GLN A 119 -10.65 -3.71 -12.42
CA GLN A 119 -10.23 -4.58 -13.54
C GLN A 119 -8.70 -4.59 -13.66
N ASN A 120 -8.06 -3.42 -13.54
CA ASN A 120 -6.62 -3.25 -13.60
C ASN A 120 -6.12 -2.66 -12.28
N PHE A 121 -5.22 -3.35 -11.62
CA PHE A 121 -4.50 -2.86 -10.44
C PHE A 121 -3.30 -2.03 -10.90
N ASN A 122 -3.53 -0.73 -11.18
CA ASN A 122 -2.51 0.13 -11.81
C ASN A 122 -1.38 0.48 -10.86
N CYS A 123 -1.68 0.99 -9.67
CA CYS A 123 -0.66 1.41 -8.72
C CYS A 123 -0.98 1.02 -7.29
N ALA A 124 0.08 0.81 -6.49
CA ALA A 124 -0.01 0.73 -5.03
C ALA A 124 1.17 1.43 -4.37
N ILE A 125 0.90 2.07 -3.22
CA ILE A 125 1.90 2.71 -2.37
C ILE A 125 2.03 1.91 -1.09
N LEU A 126 3.23 1.41 -0.81
CA LEU A 126 3.56 0.61 0.35
C LEU A 126 4.58 1.33 1.22
N GLY A 127 4.36 1.33 2.53
CA GLY A 127 5.41 1.52 3.50
C GLY A 127 6.17 0.22 3.76
N VAL A 128 7.31 0.32 4.43
CA VAL A 128 8.09 -0.84 4.88
C VAL A 128 8.31 -0.74 6.39
N GLY A 129 7.93 -1.78 7.11
CA GLY A 129 8.21 -1.90 8.53
C GLY A 129 9.69 -2.15 8.85
N ASP A 130 10.09 -1.94 10.09
CA ASP A 130 11.50 -2.10 10.51
C ASP A 130 11.96 -3.57 10.46
N ASP A 131 11.01 -4.50 10.48
CA ASP A 131 11.20 -5.95 10.29
C ASP A 131 11.03 -6.40 8.82
N GLY A 132 10.90 -5.46 7.89
CA GLY A 132 10.73 -5.70 6.46
C GLY A 132 9.32 -6.10 6.03
N HIS A 133 8.31 -6.03 6.93
CA HIS A 133 6.94 -6.26 6.52
C HIS A 133 6.44 -5.19 5.55
N ILE A 134 5.55 -5.56 4.66
CA ILE A 134 4.80 -4.70 3.77
C ILE A 134 3.31 -4.97 3.94
N ALA A 135 2.46 -3.96 3.78
CA ALA A 135 1.05 -4.11 4.14
C ALA A 135 0.93 -4.65 5.58
N SER A 136 0.15 -5.72 5.81
CA SER A 136 0.20 -6.51 7.05
C SER A 136 0.71 -7.94 6.81
N LEU A 137 1.64 -8.10 5.87
CA LEU A 137 2.37 -9.34 5.60
C LEU A 137 3.66 -9.36 6.44
N PHE A 138 3.56 -9.84 7.66
CA PHE A 138 4.68 -9.94 8.59
C PHE A 138 5.49 -11.21 8.37
N PRO A 139 6.81 -11.20 8.63
CA PRO A 139 7.64 -12.41 8.58
C PRO A 139 7.01 -13.55 9.38
N ASN A 140 7.06 -14.75 8.83
CA ASN A 140 6.59 -16.00 9.48
C ASN A 140 5.08 -16.06 9.81
N THR A 141 4.24 -15.18 9.26
CA THR A 141 2.79 -15.27 9.41
C THR A 141 2.15 -16.13 8.31
N THR A 142 0.95 -16.66 8.60
CA THR A 142 0.23 -17.53 7.65
C THR A 142 -0.17 -16.81 6.36
N ALA A 143 -0.40 -15.49 6.42
CA ALA A 143 -0.76 -14.67 5.26
C ALA A 143 0.34 -14.67 4.18
N MET A 144 1.62 -14.81 4.56
CA MET A 144 2.75 -14.92 3.61
C MET A 144 2.66 -16.14 2.68
N ASN A 145 2.00 -17.21 3.14
CA ASN A 145 1.86 -18.46 2.38
C ASN A 145 0.55 -18.55 1.60
N ASN A 146 -0.31 -17.53 1.70
CA ASN A 146 -1.60 -17.54 1.00
C ASN A 146 -1.38 -17.32 -0.51
N LYS A 147 -1.97 -18.21 -1.33
CA LYS A 147 -1.83 -18.22 -2.79
C LYS A 147 -3.06 -17.67 -3.55
N SER A 148 -4.07 -17.20 -2.82
CA SER A 148 -5.22 -16.56 -3.46
C SER A 148 -4.88 -15.12 -3.86
N ILE A 149 -5.58 -14.59 -4.85
CA ILE A 149 -5.58 -13.16 -5.16
C ILE A 149 -6.74 -12.51 -4.39
N GLY A 150 -6.46 -11.50 -3.59
CA GLY A 150 -7.46 -10.79 -2.81
C GLY A 150 -6.94 -10.37 -1.43
N PHE A 151 -7.80 -10.49 -0.42
CA PHE A 151 -7.49 -10.11 0.95
C PHE A 151 -7.68 -11.29 1.90
N VAL A 152 -6.90 -11.30 2.97
CA VAL A 152 -6.95 -12.33 4.02
C VAL A 152 -6.87 -11.69 5.40
N ALA A 153 -7.45 -12.36 6.38
CA ALA A 153 -7.21 -12.04 7.77
C ALA A 153 -5.86 -12.63 8.21
N ASN A 154 -5.04 -11.81 8.83
CA ASN A 154 -3.74 -12.20 9.38
C ASN A 154 -3.69 -11.94 10.88
N GLU A 155 -3.38 -12.96 11.66
CA GLU A 155 -3.19 -12.83 13.10
C GLU A 155 -1.78 -12.32 13.39
N VAL A 156 -1.69 -11.21 14.12
CA VAL A 156 -0.42 -10.57 14.52
C VAL A 156 -0.51 -10.12 15.97
N ASN A 157 0.64 -10.05 16.67
CA ASN A 157 0.69 -9.67 18.07
C ASN A 157 1.10 -8.21 18.30
N ILE A 158 0.81 -7.32 17.32
CA ILE A 158 1.22 -5.90 17.35
C ILE A 158 0.00 -5.00 17.13
N LEU A 159 -0.28 -4.08 18.04
CA LEU A 159 -1.38 -3.09 18.07
C LEU A 159 -2.78 -3.74 18.10
N SER A 160 -3.20 -4.37 17.03
CA SER A 160 -4.45 -5.12 16.92
C SER A 160 -4.13 -6.58 16.62
N LYS A 161 -4.87 -7.50 17.24
CA LYS A 161 -4.68 -8.93 17.07
C LYS A 161 -4.86 -9.37 15.62
N TRP A 162 -5.83 -8.79 14.94
CA TRP A 162 -6.16 -9.14 13.56
C TRP A 162 -5.90 -7.97 12.60
N ARG A 163 -5.44 -8.33 11.42
CA ARG A 163 -5.29 -7.44 10.26
C ARG A 163 -6.10 -7.99 9.11
N ILE A 164 -6.64 -7.10 8.29
CA ILE A 164 -7.09 -7.45 6.96
C ILE A 164 -6.02 -6.95 6.00
N THR A 165 -5.46 -7.82 5.18
CA THR A 165 -4.34 -7.46 4.31
C THR A 165 -4.50 -8.03 2.92
N SER A 166 -4.06 -7.28 1.91
CA SER A 166 -3.86 -7.83 0.58
C SER A 166 -2.91 -9.02 0.64
N THR A 167 -3.19 -10.04 -0.16
CA THR A 167 -2.31 -11.20 -0.29
C THR A 167 -1.04 -10.83 -1.04
N PHE A 168 0.01 -11.63 -0.85
CA PHE A 168 1.25 -11.49 -1.59
C PHE A 168 1.03 -11.60 -3.10
N GLU A 169 0.15 -12.51 -3.52
CA GLU A 169 -0.21 -12.69 -4.93
C GLU A 169 -0.91 -11.46 -5.52
N LEU A 170 -1.81 -10.80 -4.76
CA LEU A 170 -2.43 -9.55 -5.22
C LEU A 170 -1.35 -8.47 -5.42
N LEU A 171 -0.48 -8.25 -4.42
CA LEU A 171 0.58 -7.24 -4.49
C LEU A 171 1.57 -7.51 -5.64
N SER A 172 1.86 -8.78 -5.91
CA SER A 172 2.77 -9.17 -7.01
C SER A 172 2.18 -8.87 -8.39
N ASN A 173 0.86 -8.86 -8.52
CA ASN A 173 0.14 -8.63 -9.78
C ASN A 173 -0.22 -7.15 -10.04
N ILE A 174 0.05 -6.23 -9.13
CA ILE A 174 -0.14 -4.79 -9.35
C ILE A 174 0.86 -4.31 -10.41
N GLU A 175 0.44 -3.51 -11.37
CA GLU A 175 1.32 -3.04 -12.45
C GLU A 175 2.51 -2.25 -11.92
N ASN A 176 2.25 -1.26 -11.06
CA ASN A 176 3.28 -0.39 -10.50
C ASN A 176 3.21 -0.39 -8.97
N VAL A 177 4.28 -0.80 -8.31
CA VAL A 177 4.40 -0.75 -6.85
C VAL A 177 5.50 0.24 -6.47
N TYR A 178 5.13 1.16 -5.60
CA TYR A 178 6.00 2.18 -5.03
C TYR A 178 6.17 1.91 -3.54
N LEU A 179 7.43 1.78 -3.12
CA LEU A 179 7.81 1.75 -1.71
C LEU A 179 8.17 3.18 -1.30
N LEU A 180 7.38 3.81 -0.44
CA LEU A 180 7.68 5.12 0.12
C LEU A 180 8.29 4.93 1.51
N VAL A 181 9.62 5.07 1.59
CA VAL A 181 10.40 4.79 2.81
C VAL A 181 11.31 5.98 3.11
N THR A 182 10.86 6.85 3.98
CA THR A 182 11.52 8.12 4.31
C THR A 182 11.74 8.27 5.82
N GLY A 183 12.67 9.14 6.19
CA GLY A 183 13.04 9.45 7.56
C GLY A 183 14.26 8.66 8.07
N GLU A 184 15.04 9.30 8.95
CA GLU A 184 16.30 8.74 9.50
C GLU A 184 16.08 7.40 10.24
N ASN A 185 14.92 7.24 10.88
CA ASN A 185 14.56 6.00 11.57
C ASN A 185 14.38 4.80 10.64
N LYS A 186 14.34 5.00 9.31
CA LYS A 186 14.28 3.94 8.29
C LYS A 186 15.65 3.53 7.74
N SER A 187 16.73 4.14 8.20
CA SER A 187 18.09 3.89 7.68
C SER A 187 18.51 2.43 7.80
N ASP A 188 18.08 1.70 8.82
CA ASP A 188 18.49 0.30 9.00
C ASP A 188 17.72 -0.63 8.06
N ILE A 189 16.42 -0.48 7.94
CA ILE A 189 15.65 -1.30 6.98
C ILE A 189 16.01 -0.97 5.53
N LEU A 190 16.32 0.28 5.21
CA LEU A 190 16.77 0.67 3.87
C LEU A 190 18.03 -0.08 3.43
N LYS A 191 18.97 -0.36 4.35
CA LYS A 191 20.16 -1.17 4.07
C LYS A 191 19.84 -2.63 3.76
N GLU A 192 18.66 -3.12 4.18
CA GLU A 192 18.24 -4.50 3.96
C GLU A 192 17.39 -4.66 2.69
N ILE A 193 16.74 -3.59 2.21
CA ILE A 193 15.95 -3.61 0.98
C ILE A 193 16.86 -3.86 -0.23
N GLY A 194 16.46 -4.80 -1.08
CA GLY A 194 17.22 -5.21 -2.28
C GLY A 194 18.32 -6.23 -2.02
N LYS A 195 18.46 -6.74 -0.78
CA LYS A 195 19.33 -7.87 -0.47
C LYS A 195 18.63 -9.21 -0.69
N ASP A 196 19.42 -10.23 -0.90
CA ASP A 196 18.93 -11.61 -1.04
C ASP A 196 18.66 -12.23 0.33
N ASN A 197 17.51 -11.90 0.92
CA ASN A 197 17.02 -12.42 2.20
C ASN A 197 15.50 -12.66 2.13
N GLU A 198 14.94 -13.23 3.22
CA GLU A 198 13.55 -13.67 3.30
C GLU A 198 12.58 -12.57 3.81
N LEU A 199 13.00 -11.30 3.87
CA LEU A 199 12.10 -10.23 4.26
C LEU A 199 10.94 -10.09 3.26
N PRO A 200 9.70 -9.88 3.71
CA PRO A 200 8.53 -9.75 2.83
C PRO A 200 8.72 -8.73 1.70
N VAL A 201 9.33 -7.57 1.99
CA VAL A 201 9.65 -6.56 0.98
C VAL A 201 10.56 -7.11 -0.11
N ASN A 202 11.59 -7.88 0.25
CA ASN A 202 12.55 -8.42 -0.71
C ASN A 202 11.97 -9.58 -1.51
N GLN A 203 11.11 -10.38 -0.90
CA GLN A 203 10.34 -11.39 -1.63
C GLN A 203 9.44 -10.72 -2.68
N LEU A 204 8.74 -9.62 -2.32
CA LEU A 204 7.93 -8.90 -3.29
C LEU A 204 8.76 -8.35 -4.46
N ILE A 205 9.89 -7.71 -4.19
CA ILE A 205 10.79 -7.17 -5.21
C ILE A 205 11.26 -8.28 -6.17
N LYS A 206 11.63 -9.45 -5.64
CA LYS A 206 12.06 -10.61 -6.46
C LYS A 206 10.97 -11.13 -7.39
N HIS A 207 9.70 -11.13 -6.94
CA HIS A 207 8.57 -11.66 -7.71
C HIS A 207 8.01 -10.67 -8.75
N ARG A 208 8.50 -9.44 -8.76
CA ARG A 208 8.04 -8.38 -9.65
C ARG A 208 9.05 -8.06 -10.74
N LYS A 209 8.56 -7.59 -11.89
CA LYS A 209 9.43 -7.07 -12.96
C LYS A 209 10.08 -5.75 -12.59
N LYS A 210 9.33 -4.92 -11.83
CA LYS A 210 9.80 -3.62 -11.39
C LYS A 210 9.11 -3.22 -10.09
N THR A 211 9.88 -2.67 -9.17
CA THR A 211 9.43 -2.00 -7.95
C THR A 211 10.25 -0.71 -7.80
N VAL A 212 9.62 0.38 -7.45
CA VAL A 212 10.30 1.66 -7.26
C VAL A 212 10.36 1.96 -5.77
N LEU A 213 11.54 2.29 -5.27
CA LEU A 213 11.77 2.76 -3.91
C LEU A 213 12.05 4.27 -3.92
N GLU A 214 11.13 5.02 -3.33
CA GLU A 214 11.26 6.47 -3.11
C GLU A 214 11.74 6.71 -1.68
N THR A 215 12.86 7.42 -1.52
CA THR A 215 13.46 7.69 -0.20
C THR A 215 14.17 9.04 -0.16
N ASP A 216 14.25 9.62 1.03
CA ASP A 216 15.06 10.81 1.35
C ASP A 216 16.42 10.44 1.99
N GLN A 217 16.70 9.15 2.16
CA GLN A 217 17.90 8.66 2.83
C GLN A 217 18.96 8.15 1.85
N LYS A 218 20.19 8.05 2.33
CA LYS A 218 21.28 7.35 1.60
C LYS A 218 21.11 5.84 1.80
N ILE A 219 21.16 5.11 0.71
CA ILE A 219 21.21 3.65 0.68
C ILE A 219 22.63 3.19 0.40
#